data_6f5a72e9ac6debbd7e121ae4c25ac17f
#
_entry.id   6f5a72e9ac6debbd7e121ae4c25ac17f
#
_cell.length_a   1.000
_cell.length_b   1.000
_cell.length_c   1.000
_cell.angle_alpha   90.00
_cell.angle_beta   90.00
_cell.angle_gamma   90.00
#
_symmetry.space_group_name_H-M   'P 1'
#
loop_
_entity.id
_entity.type
_entity.pdbx_description
1 polymer ?
#
loop_
_entity_poly.entity_id
_entity_poly.type
_entity_poly.pdbx_seq_one_letter_code
_entity_poly.pdbx_strand_id
1 'polypeptide(L)'
;MTGSWSRNRLKFAVAGPLFEAGNRFIPGHPHDRLAQFVADQHPGRVLELCGGTGYAARLLAHKSPTTRVDSLDISPEMLAVGRTRLHRAGMDNVTLHQGDAAALPFDDDTFDVVMSVLGWHELPTDIRHRAIDETIRVLRPGGQLIAIDLDPPPTARTAFDIYLRLTERPHARDVLGTGLADAFAAHGLTITAHEPATSWAAPFQMVHAHERGI
;
A
#
# COMPACT_ATOMS: atom_id res chain seq x y z
N MET A 1 -24.77 2.51 -3.04
CA MET A 1 -23.33 2.79 -3.05
C MET A 1 -22.59 2.08 -4.20
N THR A 2 -23.08 2.16 -5.44
CA THR A 2 -22.60 1.30 -6.54
C THR A 2 -22.02 2.06 -7.74
N GLY A 3 -22.00 3.39 -7.73
CA GLY A 3 -21.64 4.17 -8.92
C GLY A 3 -20.17 4.56 -9.10
N SER A 4 -19.40 4.66 -8.03
CA SER A 4 -17.98 5.05 -8.08
C SER A 4 -17.06 3.88 -8.38
N TRP A 5 -17.36 2.71 -7.84
CA TRP A 5 -16.57 1.48 -7.99
C TRP A 5 -16.60 0.89 -9.40
N SER A 6 -17.74 1.01 -10.13
CA SER A 6 -17.86 0.45 -11.48
C SER A 6 -16.99 1.17 -12.53
N ARG A 7 -16.76 2.48 -12.36
CA ARG A 7 -15.88 3.28 -13.24
C ARG A 7 -14.40 2.95 -13.02
N ASN A 8 -13.99 2.66 -11.79
CA ASN A 8 -12.63 2.28 -11.48
C ASN A 8 -12.29 0.87 -12.00
N ARG A 9 -13.21 -0.07 -11.97
CA ARG A 9 -12.99 -1.44 -12.48
C ARG A 9 -12.55 -1.46 -13.94
N LEU A 10 -13.18 -0.68 -14.83
CA LEU A 10 -12.79 -0.63 -16.24
C LEU A 10 -11.39 -0.03 -16.44
N LYS A 11 -11.02 0.99 -15.65
CA LYS A 11 -9.66 1.56 -15.66
C LYS A 11 -8.62 0.51 -15.27
N PHE A 12 -8.87 -0.27 -14.23
CA PHE A 12 -7.94 -1.29 -13.74
C PHE A 12 -7.87 -2.53 -14.62
N ALA A 13 -8.94 -2.92 -15.29
CA ALA A 13 -8.93 -4.04 -16.24
C ALA A 13 -8.01 -3.78 -17.45
N VAL A 14 -7.98 -2.54 -17.94
CA VAL A 14 -7.11 -2.13 -19.05
C VAL A 14 -5.72 -1.74 -18.53
N ALA A 15 -5.65 -1.13 -17.35
CA ALA A 15 -4.41 -0.63 -16.78
C ALA A 15 -3.55 -1.73 -16.13
N GLY A 16 -4.11 -2.87 -15.71
CA GLY A 16 -3.38 -3.90 -14.97
C GLY A 16 -2.07 -4.34 -15.63
N PRO A 17 -2.07 -4.79 -16.90
CA PRO A 17 -0.85 -5.16 -17.60
C PRO A 17 0.12 -3.99 -17.83
N LEU A 18 -0.42 -2.78 -18.08
CA LEU A 18 0.37 -1.55 -18.24
C LEU A 18 0.97 -1.10 -16.92
N PHE A 19 0.20 -1.19 -15.84
CA PHE A 19 0.64 -0.89 -14.49
C PHE A 19 1.78 -1.82 -14.06
N GLU A 20 1.64 -3.10 -14.32
CA GLU A 20 2.68 -4.10 -14.07
C GLU A 20 3.98 -3.80 -14.82
N ALA A 21 3.89 -3.44 -16.09
CA ALA A 21 5.06 -3.05 -16.88
C ALA A 21 5.64 -1.71 -16.42
N GLY A 22 4.79 -0.76 -16.03
CA GLY A 22 5.15 0.58 -15.60
C GLY A 22 5.83 0.63 -14.24
N ASN A 23 5.44 -0.23 -13.28
CA ASN A 23 5.96 -0.22 -11.91
C ASN A 23 7.49 -0.30 -11.83
N ARG A 24 8.12 -1.05 -12.73
CA ARG A 24 9.60 -1.15 -12.78
C ARG A 24 10.29 0.12 -13.26
N PHE A 25 9.54 1.06 -13.85
CA PHE A 25 10.07 2.33 -14.36
C PHE A 25 9.66 3.54 -13.52
N ILE A 26 8.91 3.32 -12.41
CA ILE A 26 8.58 4.41 -11.48
C ILE A 26 9.88 4.94 -10.88
N PRO A 27 10.19 6.24 -11.04
CA PRO A 27 11.40 6.83 -10.46
C PRO A 27 11.42 6.62 -8.94
N GLY A 28 12.62 6.36 -8.39
CA GLY A 28 12.78 6.07 -6.97
C GLY A 28 12.39 4.65 -6.56
N HIS A 29 11.86 3.82 -7.46
CA HIS A 29 11.53 2.40 -7.26
C HIS A 29 10.81 2.12 -5.93
N PRO A 30 9.66 2.77 -5.64
CA PRO A 30 9.03 2.71 -4.30
C PRO A 30 8.69 1.27 -3.87
N HIS A 31 8.26 0.42 -4.78
CA HIS A 31 7.95 -0.98 -4.48
C HIS A 31 9.19 -1.80 -4.09
N ASP A 32 10.29 -1.63 -4.81
CA ASP A 32 11.55 -2.33 -4.51
C ASP A 32 12.17 -1.81 -3.21
N ARG A 33 12.10 -0.50 -2.99
CA ARG A 33 12.57 0.13 -1.75
C ARG A 33 11.82 -0.40 -0.54
N LEU A 34 10.47 -0.44 -0.60
CA LEU A 34 9.66 -0.96 0.50
C LEU A 34 9.92 -2.45 0.72
N ALA A 35 9.94 -3.25 -0.34
CA ALA A 35 10.20 -4.66 -0.25
C ALA A 35 11.57 -4.97 0.37
N GLN A 36 12.60 -4.19 0.02
CA GLN A 36 13.92 -4.33 0.63
C GLN A 36 13.90 -3.97 2.11
N PHE A 37 13.30 -2.81 2.47
CA PHE A 37 13.21 -2.36 3.85
C PHE A 37 12.48 -3.38 4.75
N VAL A 38 11.40 -3.98 4.25
CA VAL A 38 10.67 -5.03 4.98
C VAL A 38 11.46 -6.34 5.04
N ALA A 39 12.14 -6.73 3.95
CA ALA A 39 12.95 -7.96 3.93
C ALA A 39 14.09 -7.92 4.95
N ASP A 40 14.74 -6.77 5.14
CA ASP A 40 15.84 -6.58 6.08
C ASP A 40 15.41 -6.78 7.56
N GLN A 41 14.12 -6.74 7.84
CA GLN A 41 13.56 -6.99 9.17
C GLN A 41 13.25 -8.47 9.44
N HIS A 42 13.36 -9.33 8.43
CA HIS A 42 13.12 -10.78 8.50
C HIS A 42 11.75 -11.17 9.09
N PRO A 43 10.63 -10.54 8.67
CA PRO A 43 9.31 -10.86 9.21
C PRO A 43 8.88 -12.27 8.82
N GLY A 44 8.12 -12.94 9.70
CA GLY A 44 7.54 -14.26 9.39
C GLY A 44 6.32 -14.15 8.48
N ARG A 45 5.44 -13.17 8.73
CA ARG A 45 4.20 -12.97 7.96
C ARG A 45 3.89 -11.49 7.70
N VAL A 46 3.64 -11.16 6.46
CA VAL A 46 3.41 -9.78 5.99
C VAL A 46 2.09 -9.68 5.24
N LEU A 47 1.33 -8.61 5.47
CA LEU A 47 0.18 -8.22 4.66
C LEU A 47 0.56 -7.04 3.76
N GLU A 48 0.32 -7.16 2.46
CA GLU A 48 0.32 -6.01 1.54
C GLU A 48 -1.13 -5.53 1.35
N LEU A 49 -1.41 -4.27 1.72
CA LEU A 49 -2.70 -3.60 1.53
C LEU A 49 -2.73 -2.85 0.21
N CYS A 50 -3.88 -2.94 -0.50
CA CYS A 50 -4.08 -2.31 -1.81
C CYS A 50 -3.00 -2.75 -2.81
N GLY A 51 -2.64 -4.03 -2.77
CA GLY A 51 -1.49 -4.59 -3.46
C GLY A 51 -1.63 -4.68 -4.99
N GLY A 52 -2.85 -4.45 -5.52
CA GLY A 52 -3.12 -4.50 -6.94
C GLY A 52 -2.76 -5.86 -7.56
N THR A 53 -1.69 -5.91 -8.32
CA THR A 53 -1.15 -7.16 -8.91
C THR A 53 -0.27 -7.94 -7.94
N GLY A 54 -0.11 -7.51 -6.69
CA GLY A 54 0.85 -8.08 -5.74
C GLY A 54 2.30 -7.84 -6.15
N TYR A 55 2.59 -6.70 -6.76
CA TYR A 55 3.94 -6.44 -7.29
C TYR A 55 4.98 -6.33 -6.17
N ALA A 56 4.70 -5.55 -5.10
CA ALA A 56 5.61 -5.44 -3.96
C ALA A 56 5.66 -6.74 -3.15
N ALA A 57 4.54 -7.48 -3.01
CA ALA A 57 4.51 -8.80 -2.38
C ALA A 57 5.49 -9.77 -3.06
N ARG A 58 5.48 -9.80 -4.41
CA ARG A 58 6.41 -10.66 -5.17
C ARG A 58 7.87 -10.24 -5.02
N LEU A 59 8.15 -8.94 -4.99
CA LEU A 59 9.50 -8.43 -4.73
C LEU A 59 9.98 -8.84 -3.33
N LEU A 60 9.13 -8.67 -2.31
CA LEU A 60 9.43 -9.10 -0.94
C LEU A 60 9.66 -10.61 -0.86
N ALA A 61 8.77 -11.41 -1.43
CA ALA A 61 8.86 -12.87 -1.43
C ALA A 61 10.14 -13.38 -2.12
N HIS A 62 10.61 -12.69 -3.15
CA HIS A 62 11.89 -12.98 -3.80
C HIS A 62 13.10 -12.63 -2.92
N LYS A 63 13.04 -11.49 -2.21
CA LYS A 63 14.12 -11.03 -1.32
C LYS A 63 14.18 -11.82 -0.01
N SER A 64 13.02 -12.27 0.49
CA SER A 64 12.88 -13.03 1.73
C SER A 64 12.03 -14.30 1.48
N PRO A 65 12.62 -15.39 0.99
CA PRO A 65 11.88 -16.60 0.61
C PRO A 65 11.16 -17.30 1.77
N THR A 66 11.58 -17.04 3.01
CA THR A 66 10.96 -17.60 4.22
C THR A 66 9.75 -16.81 4.72
N THR A 67 9.59 -15.56 4.27
CA THR A 67 8.45 -14.71 4.61
C THR A 67 7.21 -15.17 3.87
N ARG A 68 6.09 -15.31 4.58
CA ARG A 68 4.77 -15.52 3.99
C ARG A 68 4.13 -14.15 3.72
N VAL A 69 3.68 -13.92 2.50
CA VAL A 69 3.08 -12.65 2.11
C VAL A 69 1.64 -12.86 1.67
N ASP A 70 0.72 -12.25 2.37
CA ASP A 70 -0.67 -12.08 1.95
C ASP A 70 -0.80 -10.72 1.28
N SER A 71 -1.37 -10.63 0.07
CA SER A 71 -1.62 -9.36 -0.63
C SER A 71 -3.10 -9.22 -0.90
N LEU A 72 -3.69 -8.13 -0.42
CA LEU A 72 -5.13 -7.88 -0.52
C LEU A 72 -5.40 -6.69 -1.45
N ASP A 73 -6.34 -6.89 -2.36
CA ASP A 73 -6.86 -5.82 -3.23
C ASP A 73 -8.34 -6.02 -3.50
N ILE A 74 -9.05 -4.93 -3.77
CA ILE A 74 -10.48 -4.97 -4.08
C ILE A 74 -10.76 -5.34 -5.54
N SER A 75 -9.78 -5.13 -6.46
CA SER A 75 -9.93 -5.33 -7.90
C SER A 75 -9.64 -6.78 -8.30
N PRO A 76 -10.65 -7.56 -8.69
CA PRO A 76 -10.45 -8.91 -9.21
C PRO A 76 -9.62 -8.92 -10.50
N GLU A 77 -9.65 -7.85 -11.28
CA GLU A 77 -8.91 -7.71 -12.53
C GLU A 77 -7.39 -7.60 -12.26
N MET A 78 -6.99 -6.78 -11.28
CA MET A 78 -5.60 -6.67 -10.84
C MET A 78 -5.08 -7.99 -10.28
N LEU A 79 -5.88 -8.63 -9.42
CA LEU A 79 -5.54 -9.92 -8.84
C LEU A 79 -5.40 -11.04 -9.89
N ALA A 80 -6.19 -11.01 -10.96
CA ALA A 80 -6.06 -11.98 -12.06
C ALA A 80 -4.71 -11.87 -12.77
N VAL A 81 -4.23 -10.63 -13.00
CA VAL A 81 -2.86 -10.39 -13.51
C VAL A 81 -1.81 -10.92 -12.54
N GLY A 82 -1.97 -10.61 -11.25
CA GLY A 82 -1.08 -11.08 -10.20
C GLY A 82 -0.98 -12.59 -10.11
N ARG A 83 -2.12 -13.30 -10.11
CA ARG A 83 -2.16 -14.79 -10.10
C ARG A 83 -1.38 -15.39 -11.27
N THR A 84 -1.55 -14.80 -12.46
CA THR A 84 -0.79 -15.23 -13.64
C THR A 84 0.72 -15.04 -13.45
N ARG A 85 1.13 -13.96 -12.81
CA ARG A 85 2.56 -13.69 -12.53
C ARG A 85 3.12 -14.63 -11.47
N LEU A 86 2.39 -14.86 -10.38
CA LEU A 86 2.79 -15.82 -9.33
C LEU A 86 2.98 -17.23 -9.90
N HIS A 87 1.99 -17.72 -10.66
CA HIS A 87 2.07 -19.02 -11.29
C HIS A 87 3.30 -19.16 -12.20
N ARG A 88 3.57 -18.15 -13.03
CA ARG A 88 4.75 -18.19 -13.94
C ARG A 88 6.07 -18.12 -13.19
N ALA A 89 6.09 -17.51 -12.01
CA ALA A 89 7.30 -17.39 -11.19
C ALA A 89 7.50 -18.56 -10.23
N GLY A 90 6.50 -19.48 -10.11
CA GLY A 90 6.56 -20.59 -9.16
C GLY A 90 6.66 -20.13 -7.70
N MET A 91 5.97 -19.02 -7.35
CA MET A 91 5.99 -18.44 -6.00
C MET A 91 4.86 -19.01 -5.15
N ASP A 92 5.17 -19.81 -4.15
CA ASP A 92 4.22 -20.46 -3.26
C ASP A 92 4.06 -19.72 -1.91
N ASN A 93 4.92 -18.74 -1.64
CA ASN A 93 4.91 -17.97 -0.40
C ASN A 93 4.14 -16.64 -0.51
N VAL A 94 3.43 -16.39 -1.62
CA VAL A 94 2.54 -15.24 -1.82
C VAL A 94 1.11 -15.71 -2.08
N THR A 95 0.15 -15.18 -1.31
CA THR A 95 -1.28 -15.43 -1.51
C THR A 95 -2.01 -14.12 -1.84
N LEU A 96 -2.83 -14.14 -2.91
CA LEU A 96 -3.61 -12.97 -3.31
C LEU A 96 -5.08 -13.12 -2.87
N HIS A 97 -5.57 -12.15 -2.11
CA HIS A 97 -6.92 -12.07 -1.56
C HIS A 97 -7.71 -10.96 -2.22
N GLN A 98 -8.95 -11.24 -2.58
CA GLN A 98 -9.91 -10.18 -2.92
C GLN A 98 -10.63 -9.75 -1.67
N GLY A 99 -10.55 -8.45 -1.32
CA GLY A 99 -11.19 -7.94 -0.10
C GLY A 99 -11.22 -6.42 -0.03
N ASP A 100 -11.95 -5.93 0.98
CA ASP A 100 -12.01 -4.52 1.34
C ASP A 100 -10.99 -4.25 2.47
N ALA A 101 -10.14 -3.26 2.29
CA ALA A 101 -9.17 -2.85 3.32
C ALA A 101 -9.85 -2.39 4.62
N ALA A 102 -11.10 -1.92 4.54
CA ALA A 102 -11.91 -1.53 5.69
C ALA A 102 -12.65 -2.70 6.40
N ALA A 103 -12.40 -3.94 5.97
CA ALA A 103 -12.96 -5.17 6.57
C ALA A 103 -12.07 -6.35 6.19
N LEU A 104 -10.93 -6.47 6.83
CA LEU A 104 -9.91 -7.45 6.50
C LEU A 104 -10.33 -8.88 6.89
N PRO A 105 -10.23 -9.87 5.98
CA PRO A 105 -10.63 -11.24 6.25
C PRO A 105 -9.55 -12.04 7.00
N PHE A 106 -8.93 -11.42 7.98
CA PHE A 106 -7.86 -12.02 8.79
C PHE A 106 -8.18 -11.87 10.27
N ASP A 107 -7.68 -12.81 11.07
CA ASP A 107 -7.80 -12.78 12.52
C ASP A 107 -6.94 -11.64 13.11
N ASP A 108 -7.25 -11.25 14.35
CA ASP A 108 -6.45 -10.33 15.14
C ASP A 108 -5.01 -10.89 15.29
N ASP A 109 -4.04 -10.02 15.51
CA ASP A 109 -2.66 -10.37 15.85
C ASP A 109 -1.99 -11.36 14.87
N THR A 110 -2.29 -11.23 13.57
CA THR A 110 -1.85 -12.18 12.54
C THR A 110 -0.50 -11.82 11.91
N PHE A 111 -0.23 -10.52 11.71
CA PHE A 111 0.90 -10.06 10.89
C PHE A 111 1.98 -9.37 11.71
N ASP A 112 3.24 -9.63 11.37
CA ASP A 112 4.39 -8.92 11.91
C ASP A 112 4.51 -7.52 11.29
N VAL A 113 4.18 -7.42 10.00
CA VAL A 113 4.23 -6.19 9.21
C VAL A 113 3.00 -6.09 8.31
N VAL A 114 2.39 -4.91 8.27
CA VAL A 114 1.49 -4.50 7.19
C VAL A 114 2.22 -3.48 6.34
N MET A 115 2.26 -3.70 5.03
CA MET A 115 2.90 -2.79 4.08
C MET A 115 1.93 -2.31 3.00
N SER A 116 2.16 -1.12 2.44
CA SER A 116 1.41 -0.61 1.30
C SER A 116 2.26 0.32 0.45
N VAL A 117 2.12 0.21 -0.88
CA VAL A 117 2.77 1.11 -1.83
C VAL A 117 1.71 1.75 -2.72
N LEU A 118 1.58 3.08 -2.63
CA LEU A 118 0.67 3.89 -3.45
C LEU A 118 -0.80 3.46 -3.33
N GLY A 119 -1.21 3.02 -2.13
CA GLY A 119 -2.56 2.52 -1.88
C GLY A 119 -3.43 3.46 -1.06
N TRP A 120 -2.87 4.18 -0.10
CA TRP A 120 -3.65 4.98 0.85
C TRP A 120 -4.33 6.19 0.22
N HIS A 121 -3.71 6.82 -0.80
CA HIS A 121 -4.32 7.95 -1.52
C HIS A 121 -5.54 7.55 -2.37
N GLU A 122 -5.69 6.27 -2.71
CA GLU A 122 -6.84 5.76 -3.45
C GLU A 122 -8.07 5.56 -2.55
N LEU A 123 -7.88 5.42 -1.23
CA LEU A 123 -8.95 5.17 -0.29
C LEU A 123 -9.68 6.48 0.06
N PRO A 124 -11.03 6.53 -0.08
CA PRO A 124 -11.83 7.60 0.49
C PRO A 124 -11.53 7.77 1.99
N THR A 125 -11.66 8.99 2.51
CA THR A 125 -11.24 9.32 3.87
C THR A 125 -11.88 8.43 4.93
N ASP A 126 -13.19 8.15 4.83
CA ASP A 126 -13.92 7.28 5.75
C ASP A 126 -13.48 5.80 5.64
N ILE A 127 -13.15 5.34 4.45
CA ILE A 127 -12.61 4.00 4.21
C ILE A 127 -11.20 3.90 4.76
N ARG A 128 -10.38 4.94 4.55
CA ARG A 128 -9.00 5.02 5.04
C ARG A 128 -8.94 4.89 6.56
N HIS A 129 -9.78 5.61 7.29
CA HIS A 129 -9.85 5.49 8.74
C HIS A 129 -10.16 4.07 9.20
N ARG A 130 -11.17 3.43 8.61
CA ARG A 130 -11.49 2.03 8.93
C ARG A 130 -10.37 1.06 8.53
N ALA A 131 -9.69 1.31 7.42
CA ALA A 131 -8.55 0.49 6.99
C ALA A 131 -7.36 0.61 7.97
N ILE A 132 -7.17 1.78 8.61
CA ILE A 132 -6.17 1.95 9.66
C ILE A 132 -6.56 1.13 10.90
N ASP A 133 -7.84 1.19 11.33
CA ASP A 133 -8.32 0.40 12.47
C ASP A 133 -8.16 -1.11 12.23
N GLU A 134 -8.53 -1.58 11.03
CA GLU A 134 -8.34 -2.97 10.63
C GLU A 134 -6.85 -3.37 10.55
N THR A 135 -5.99 -2.46 10.07
CA THR A 135 -4.54 -2.66 10.06
C THR A 135 -4.01 -2.88 11.48
N ILE A 136 -4.43 -2.05 12.43
CA ILE A 136 -4.05 -2.18 13.85
C ILE A 136 -4.55 -3.51 14.41
N ARG A 137 -5.80 -3.87 14.15
CA ARG A 137 -6.39 -5.12 14.62
C ARG A 137 -5.62 -6.37 14.17
N VAL A 138 -5.18 -6.40 12.91
CA VAL A 138 -4.48 -7.56 12.37
C VAL A 138 -2.98 -7.58 12.65
N LEU A 139 -2.40 -6.46 13.08
CA LEU A 139 -1.01 -6.40 13.53
C LEU A 139 -0.87 -7.08 14.88
N ARG A 140 0.21 -7.83 15.06
CA ARG A 140 0.62 -8.36 16.37
C ARG A 140 1.04 -7.21 17.29
N PRO A 141 0.97 -7.39 18.60
CA PRO A 141 1.56 -6.46 19.54
C PRO A 141 3.02 -6.15 19.19
N GLY A 142 3.33 -4.87 18.99
CA GLY A 142 4.64 -4.41 18.50
C GLY A 142 4.87 -4.59 16.99
N GLY A 143 3.85 -5.00 16.26
CA GLY A 143 3.90 -5.09 14.80
C GLY A 143 4.03 -3.73 14.12
N GLN A 144 4.31 -3.74 12.83
CA GLN A 144 4.71 -2.53 12.09
C GLN A 144 3.81 -2.26 10.90
N LEU A 145 3.45 -0.99 10.71
CA LEU A 145 2.85 -0.47 9.49
C LEU A 145 3.88 0.36 8.73
N ILE A 146 4.16 -0.02 7.48
CA ILE A 146 5.12 0.69 6.64
C ILE A 146 4.45 1.03 5.31
N ALA A 147 4.37 2.32 5.01
CA ALA A 147 3.69 2.82 3.82
C ALA A 147 4.59 3.72 2.98
N ILE A 148 4.60 3.50 1.67
CA ILE A 148 5.09 4.49 0.72
C ILE A 148 3.90 5.03 -0.05
N ASP A 149 3.74 6.36 -0.05
CA ASP A 149 2.64 7.01 -0.77
C ASP A 149 3.06 8.37 -1.34
N LEU A 150 2.15 8.98 -2.10
CA LEU A 150 2.40 10.23 -2.79
C LEU A 150 2.74 11.36 -1.82
N ASP A 151 3.82 12.07 -2.11
CA ASP A 151 4.14 13.36 -1.50
C ASP A 151 5.01 14.18 -2.46
N PRO A 152 4.43 15.00 -3.32
CA PRO A 152 5.21 15.88 -4.20
C PRO A 152 5.97 16.91 -3.36
N PRO A 153 7.19 17.32 -3.79
CA PRO A 153 7.95 18.34 -3.09
C PRO A 153 7.16 19.65 -2.98
N PRO A 154 7.40 20.48 -1.96
CA PRO A 154 6.60 21.70 -1.69
C PRO A 154 6.41 22.61 -2.90
N THR A 155 7.42 22.70 -3.77
CA THR A 155 7.41 23.49 -5.01
C THR A 155 6.42 22.95 -6.06
N ALA A 156 6.05 21.68 -5.99
CA ALA A 156 5.10 21.02 -6.90
C ALA A 156 3.70 20.85 -6.29
N ARG A 157 3.54 21.03 -5.00
CA ARG A 157 2.28 20.74 -4.30
C ARG A 157 1.08 21.44 -4.90
N THR A 158 1.20 22.73 -5.24
CA THR A 158 0.08 23.46 -5.83
C THR A 158 -0.36 22.86 -7.17
N ALA A 159 0.57 22.57 -8.05
CA ALA A 159 0.26 21.97 -9.35
C ALA A 159 -0.33 20.56 -9.20
N PHE A 160 0.21 19.77 -8.25
CA PHE A 160 -0.28 18.43 -7.95
C PHE A 160 -1.67 18.46 -7.31
N ASP A 161 -1.93 19.42 -6.43
CA ASP A 161 -3.26 19.66 -5.84
C ASP A 161 -4.32 19.97 -6.92
N ILE A 162 -3.98 20.82 -7.88
CA ILE A 162 -4.84 21.10 -9.03
C ILE A 162 -5.10 19.81 -9.82
N TYR A 163 -4.06 19.03 -10.09
CA TYR A 163 -4.19 17.74 -10.78
C TYR A 163 -5.15 16.80 -10.04
N LEU A 164 -5.00 16.63 -8.72
CA LEU A 164 -5.88 15.78 -7.92
C LEU A 164 -7.33 16.25 -7.93
N ARG A 165 -7.56 17.58 -7.89
CA ARG A 165 -8.93 18.16 -7.99
C ARG A 165 -9.57 17.86 -9.34
N LEU A 166 -8.81 17.95 -10.43
CA LEU A 166 -9.29 17.70 -11.78
C LEU A 166 -9.54 16.20 -12.06
N THR A 167 -8.85 15.31 -11.35
CA THR A 167 -9.00 13.85 -11.50
C THR A 167 -10.06 13.26 -10.58
N GLU A 168 -10.87 14.09 -9.91
CA GLU A 168 -11.94 13.67 -8.98
C GLU A 168 -11.47 12.83 -7.78
N ARG A 169 -10.24 13.07 -7.31
CA ARG A 169 -9.65 12.39 -6.14
C ARG A 169 -9.35 13.37 -4.99
N PRO A 170 -10.35 14.13 -4.50
CA PRO A 170 -10.11 15.14 -3.46
C PRO A 170 -9.54 14.53 -2.17
N HIS A 171 -9.92 13.30 -1.84
CA HIS A 171 -9.44 12.56 -0.67
C HIS A 171 -7.95 12.16 -0.75
N ALA A 172 -7.36 12.11 -1.95
CA ALA A 172 -5.93 11.83 -2.11
C ALA A 172 -5.03 12.95 -1.54
N ARG A 173 -5.57 14.15 -1.33
CA ARG A 173 -4.85 15.28 -0.73
C ARG A 173 -4.55 15.06 0.75
N ASP A 174 -5.40 14.30 1.42
CA ASP A 174 -5.32 14.07 2.87
C ASP A 174 -4.07 13.24 3.25
N VAL A 175 -3.41 12.59 2.29
CA VAL A 175 -2.18 11.82 2.55
C VAL A 175 -0.90 12.63 2.34
N LEU A 176 -0.99 13.83 1.73
CA LEU A 176 0.19 14.62 1.36
C LEU A 176 0.85 15.27 2.59
N GLY A 177 2.17 15.44 2.52
CA GLY A 177 2.95 16.00 3.63
C GLY A 177 2.90 15.09 4.84
N THR A 178 2.51 15.63 5.99
CA THR A 178 2.35 14.84 7.22
C THR A 178 1.02 14.11 7.31
N GLY A 179 0.09 14.34 6.38
CA GLY A 179 -1.29 13.88 6.51
C GLY A 179 -1.45 12.37 6.69
N LEU A 180 -0.63 11.55 6.01
CA LEU A 180 -0.65 10.11 6.22
C LEU A 180 -0.11 9.71 7.60
N ALA A 181 1.00 10.31 8.03
CA ALA A 181 1.58 10.06 9.34
C ALA A 181 0.64 10.55 10.47
N ASP A 182 0.00 11.71 10.28
CA ASP A 182 -0.96 12.26 11.24
C ASP A 182 -2.20 11.36 11.35
N ALA A 183 -2.69 10.79 10.24
CA ALA A 183 -3.79 9.84 10.25
C ALA A 183 -3.42 8.57 11.03
N PHE A 184 -2.24 8.00 10.82
CA PHE A 184 -1.78 6.84 11.58
C PHE A 184 -1.64 7.15 13.07
N ALA A 185 -1.05 8.29 13.42
CA ALA A 185 -0.90 8.73 14.82
C ALA A 185 -2.26 8.96 15.51
N ALA A 186 -3.24 9.51 14.81
CA ALA A 186 -4.59 9.75 15.33
C ALA A 186 -5.32 8.45 15.71
N HIS A 187 -4.97 7.32 15.07
CA HIS A 187 -5.49 5.98 15.40
C HIS A 187 -4.63 5.22 16.42
N GLY A 188 -3.64 5.88 17.04
CA GLY A 188 -2.87 5.30 18.13
C GLY A 188 -1.57 4.63 17.74
N LEU A 189 -1.19 4.62 16.45
CA LEU A 189 0.12 4.15 16.03
C LEU A 189 1.23 5.14 16.45
N THR A 190 2.39 4.62 16.79
CA THR A 190 3.59 5.43 17.08
C THR A 190 4.40 5.61 15.80
N ILE A 191 4.52 6.83 15.31
CA ILE A 191 5.34 7.14 14.14
C ILE A 191 6.81 7.09 14.55
N THR A 192 7.59 6.18 13.97
CA THR A 192 9.02 6.01 14.24
C THR A 192 9.91 6.62 13.18
N ALA A 193 9.41 6.73 11.94
CA ALA A 193 10.07 7.47 10.88
C ALA A 193 9.03 8.06 9.90
N HIS A 194 9.34 9.23 9.40
CA HIS A 194 8.64 9.86 8.29
C HIS A 194 9.68 10.50 7.36
N GLU A 195 9.84 9.92 6.19
CA GLU A 195 10.77 10.38 5.17
C GLU A 195 9.99 11.05 4.05
N PRO A 196 9.97 12.38 3.97
CA PRO A 196 9.26 13.10 2.91
C PRO A 196 9.98 12.93 1.57
N ALA A 197 9.28 13.25 0.49
CA ALA A 197 9.86 13.28 -0.84
C ALA A 197 11.01 14.29 -0.93
N THR A 198 12.13 13.82 -1.49
CA THR A 198 13.35 14.64 -1.62
C THR A 198 13.54 15.22 -3.02
N SER A 199 12.82 14.73 -4.01
CA SER A 199 13.00 15.19 -5.40
C SER A 199 11.73 15.07 -6.24
N TRP A 200 11.67 15.81 -7.34
CA TRP A 200 10.64 15.70 -8.36
C TRP A 200 10.59 14.31 -9.04
N ALA A 201 11.73 13.65 -9.10
CA ALA A 201 11.82 12.33 -9.73
C ALA A 201 11.25 11.21 -8.87
N ALA A 202 11.10 11.43 -7.56
CA ALA A 202 10.55 10.47 -6.62
C ALA A 202 9.60 11.19 -5.65
N PRO A 203 8.36 11.53 -6.09
CA PRO A 203 7.41 12.31 -5.30
C PRO A 203 6.68 11.43 -4.28
N PHE A 204 7.42 10.69 -3.47
CA PHE A 204 6.89 9.73 -2.51
C PHE A 204 7.46 9.98 -1.12
N GLN A 205 6.61 9.82 -0.11
CA GLN A 205 7.01 9.73 1.29
C GLN A 205 7.05 8.27 1.73
N MET A 206 7.85 7.96 2.74
CA MET A 206 7.76 6.71 3.48
C MET A 206 7.41 7.02 4.93
N VAL A 207 6.36 6.38 5.43
CA VAL A 207 5.93 6.45 6.83
C VAL A 207 6.10 5.08 7.45
N HIS A 208 6.81 5.04 8.58
CA HIS A 208 7.00 3.86 9.40
C HIS A 208 6.36 4.10 10.77
N ALA A 209 5.45 3.23 11.15
CA ALA A 209 4.71 3.30 12.39
C ALA A 209 4.68 1.94 13.08
N HIS A 210 4.62 1.95 14.40
CA HIS A 210 4.49 0.76 15.24
C HIS A 210 3.15 0.75 15.95
N GLU A 211 2.54 -0.42 16.01
CA GLU A 211 1.49 -0.69 16.97
C GLU A 211 2.08 -0.56 18.38
N ARG A 212 1.32 0.10 19.28
CA ARG A 212 1.71 0.19 20.69
C ARG A 212 1.44 -1.15 21.34
N GLY A 213 2.47 -1.93 21.60
CA GLY A 213 2.36 -3.08 22.50
C GLY A 213 1.76 -2.63 23.85
N ILE A 214 0.79 -3.37 24.33
CA ILE A 214 0.15 -3.17 25.66
C ILE A 214 1.19 -3.35 26.76
#